data_b067bcf7d12990359bfb2cdfa6a08902
#
_entry.id   b067bcf7d12990359bfb2cdfa6a08902
#
_cell.length_a   1.000
_cell.length_b   1.000
_cell.length_c   1.000
_cell.angle_alpha   90.00
_cell.angle_beta   90.00
_cell.angle_gamma   90.00
#
_symmetry.space_group_name_H-M   'P 1'
#
loop_
_entity.id
_entity.type
_entity.pdbx_description
1 polymer ?
#
loop_
_entity_poly.entity_id
_entity_poly.type
_entity_poly.pdbx_seq_one_letter_code
_entity_poly.pdbx_strand_id
1 'polypeptide(L)'
;MPMTTANLNMATAGSSAPLLHEILTKVNNAKDKPAKIAVLKKNDSVPLRQVLKGAFDPNIKWDLPEGTPPYKENDAPAGTEHTTLFQEARRLWHFVEGADQKLSKTKKEMMFIQLLEGLHKDDAALMVAVKDKALNKKYKGLTDAVVKEAFGWNSDYKTS
;
A
#
# COMPACT_ATOMS: atom_id res chain seq x y z
N MET A 1 26.30 25.77 5.39
CA MET A 1 25.71 25.62 4.95
C MET A 1 25.48 25.31 4.88
N PRO A 2 25.35 25.20 4.77
CA PRO A 2 24.79 24.74 4.44
C PRO A 2 24.52 24.23 4.06
N MET A 3 24.47 23.91 3.85
CA MET A 3 23.94 23.49 3.28
C MET A 3 23.67 23.01 3.27
N THR A 4 23.67 22.88 3.27
CA THR A 4 23.13 22.56 2.95
C THR A 4 22.82 21.99 2.95
N THR A 5 22.83 21.74 3.20
CA THR A 5 22.26 21.26 2.90
C THR A 5 21.69 21.05 2.73
N ALA A 6 21.48 21.18 3.08
CA ALA A 6 20.66 21.07 2.62
C ALA A 6 20.55 20.72 1.92
N ASN A 7 20.76 20.80 1.60
CA ASN A 7 20.49 20.65 0.66
C ASN A 7 20.79 19.71 0.26
N LEU A 8 21.33 19.34 0.45
CA LEU A 8 21.35 18.43 -0.04
C LEU A 8 20.54 17.55 0.01
N ASN A 9 20.32 17.42 0.39
CA ASN A 9 19.41 16.71 0.43
C ASN A 9 18.30 16.96 -0.18
N MET A 10 18.27 17.70 -0.62
CA MET A 10 17.17 18.05 -1.24
C MET A 10 16.97 17.41 -2.51
N ALA A 11 17.95 17.19 -3.27
CA ALA A 11 17.87 16.42 -4.48
C ALA A 11 17.28 15.04 -4.24
N THR A 12 17.42 14.55 -3.05
CA THR A 12 16.91 13.23 -2.71
C THR A 12 15.60 13.26 -1.96
N ALA A 13 14.97 14.42 -1.91
CA ALA A 13 13.76 14.55 -1.14
C ALA A 13 12.71 13.51 -1.51
N GLY A 14 12.51 13.27 -2.81
CA GLY A 14 11.55 12.26 -3.25
C GLY A 14 11.94 10.86 -2.85
N SER A 15 13.23 10.55 -2.93
CA SER A 15 13.71 9.22 -2.60
C SER A 15 13.89 8.99 -1.11
N SER A 16 13.81 10.06 -0.29
CA SER A 16 13.94 9.92 1.15
C SER A 16 12.65 9.45 1.80
N ALA A 17 11.51 9.58 1.13
CA ALA A 17 10.24 9.11 1.68
C ALA A 17 10.16 7.59 1.59
N PRO A 18 9.76 6.91 2.67
CA PRO A 18 9.67 5.46 2.63
C PRO A 18 8.53 4.99 1.73
N LEU A 19 8.74 3.90 1.04
CA LEU A 19 7.69 3.24 0.27
C LEU A 19 6.73 2.51 1.22
N LEU A 20 5.53 2.22 0.74
CA LEU A 20 4.52 1.58 1.60
C LEU A 20 5.01 0.25 2.15
N HIS A 21 5.67 -0.58 1.32
CA HIS A 21 6.17 -1.86 1.83
C HIS A 21 7.22 -1.67 2.92
N GLU A 22 7.99 -0.59 2.85
CA GLU A 22 8.98 -0.29 3.90
C GLU A 22 8.31 0.08 5.21
N ILE A 23 7.22 0.86 5.13
CA ILE A 23 6.45 1.22 6.31
C ILE A 23 5.86 -0.04 6.96
N LEU A 24 5.26 -0.92 6.16
CA LEU A 24 4.64 -2.13 6.69
C LEU A 24 5.67 -3.11 7.23
N THR A 25 6.87 -3.14 6.65
CA THR A 25 7.96 -3.93 7.20
C THR A 25 8.35 -3.44 8.59
N LYS A 26 8.40 -2.12 8.77
CA LYS A 26 8.69 -1.54 10.09
C LYS A 26 7.60 -1.88 11.10
N VAL A 27 6.35 -1.85 10.68
CA VAL A 27 5.24 -2.26 11.56
C VAL A 27 5.42 -3.71 11.97
N ASN A 28 5.67 -4.57 10.99
CA ASN A 28 5.82 -6.00 11.24
C ASN A 28 6.96 -6.31 12.22
N ASN A 29 8.04 -5.56 12.13
CA ASN A 29 9.24 -5.78 12.94
C ASN A 29 9.25 -5.03 14.27
N ALA A 30 8.26 -4.18 14.52
CA ALA A 30 8.19 -3.46 15.78
C ALA A 30 7.93 -4.44 16.94
N LYS A 31 8.51 -4.13 18.08
CA LYS A 31 8.60 -5.09 19.20
C LYS A 31 7.27 -5.45 19.85
N ASP A 32 6.30 -4.54 19.83
CA ASP A 32 5.01 -4.76 20.50
C ASP A 32 3.91 -3.95 19.83
N LYS A 33 2.69 -4.12 20.30
CA LYS A 33 1.53 -3.44 19.71
C LYS A 33 1.64 -1.92 19.76
N PRO A 34 1.99 -1.29 20.90
CA PRO A 34 2.14 0.16 20.93
C PRO A 34 3.17 0.68 19.92
N ALA A 35 4.28 -0.03 19.77
CA ALA A 35 5.31 0.36 18.80
C ALA A 35 4.80 0.25 17.36
N LYS A 36 4.04 -0.78 17.05
CA LYS A 36 3.43 -0.95 15.72
C LYS A 36 2.46 0.19 15.41
N ILE A 37 1.63 0.53 16.35
CA ILE A 37 0.68 1.63 16.23
C ILE A 37 1.43 2.96 16.02
N ALA A 38 2.52 3.16 16.76
CA ALA A 38 3.32 4.38 16.61
C ALA A 38 3.90 4.51 15.20
N VAL A 39 4.37 3.42 14.59
CA VAL A 39 4.88 3.45 13.22
C VAL A 39 3.78 3.86 12.25
N LEU A 40 2.59 3.30 12.39
CA LEU A 40 1.47 3.65 11.51
C LEU A 40 1.06 5.10 11.65
N LYS A 41 0.99 5.61 12.90
CA LYS A 41 0.61 7.00 13.13
C LYS A 41 1.66 7.97 12.59
N LYS A 42 2.93 7.63 12.75
CA LYS A 42 4.02 8.47 12.26
C LYS A 42 4.00 8.59 10.73
N ASN A 43 3.58 7.54 10.06
CA ASN A 43 3.56 7.48 8.60
C ASN A 43 2.14 7.60 8.03
N ASP A 44 1.22 8.13 8.81
CA ASP A 44 -0.18 8.26 8.40
C ASP A 44 -0.30 9.10 7.13
N SER A 45 -1.07 8.58 6.19
CA SER A 45 -1.36 9.26 4.93
C SER A 45 -2.62 8.67 4.33
N VAL A 46 -3.26 9.41 3.43
CA VAL A 46 -4.43 8.89 2.73
C VAL A 46 -4.09 7.60 1.97
N PRO A 47 -2.99 7.54 1.20
CA PRO A 47 -2.64 6.30 0.51
C PRO A 47 -2.44 5.12 1.46
N LEU A 48 -1.77 5.31 2.59
CA LEU A 48 -1.58 4.24 3.55
C LEU A 48 -2.91 3.73 4.08
N ARG A 49 -3.80 4.65 4.45
CA ARG A 49 -5.13 4.28 4.95
C ARG A 49 -5.94 3.54 3.90
N GLN A 50 -5.88 3.99 2.64
CA GLN A 50 -6.62 3.34 1.55
C GLN A 50 -6.14 1.91 1.31
N VAL A 51 -4.84 1.70 1.32
CA VAL A 51 -4.27 0.36 1.13
C VAL A 51 -4.66 -0.57 2.28
N LEU A 52 -4.54 -0.09 3.52
CA LEU A 52 -4.89 -0.89 4.69
C LEU A 52 -6.38 -1.18 4.75
N LYS A 53 -7.20 -0.21 4.40
CA LYS A 53 -8.65 -0.42 4.34
C LYS A 53 -8.99 -1.47 3.29
N GLY A 54 -8.36 -1.38 2.11
CA GLY A 54 -8.56 -2.36 1.06
C GLY A 54 -8.14 -3.76 1.45
N ALA A 55 -7.17 -3.88 2.35
CA ALA A 55 -6.68 -5.17 2.81
C ALA A 55 -7.56 -5.78 3.89
N PHE A 56 -8.10 -4.97 4.80
CA PHE A 56 -8.76 -5.48 6.00
C PHE A 56 -10.28 -5.32 6.03
N ASP A 57 -10.83 -4.31 5.34
CA ASP A 57 -12.27 -4.07 5.36
C ASP A 57 -12.99 -5.14 4.55
N PRO A 58 -13.82 -5.98 5.18
CA PRO A 58 -14.51 -7.05 4.45
C PRO A 58 -15.56 -6.53 3.47
N ASN A 59 -15.96 -5.28 3.58
CA ASN A 59 -16.91 -4.68 2.64
C ASN A 59 -16.24 -4.25 1.34
N ILE A 60 -14.93 -4.17 1.31
CA ILE A 60 -14.18 -3.87 0.09
C ILE A 60 -13.77 -5.19 -0.55
N LYS A 61 -14.36 -5.48 -1.70
CA LYS A 61 -14.07 -6.69 -2.46
C LYS A 61 -13.41 -6.32 -3.77
N TRP A 62 -12.34 -7.02 -4.09
CA TRP A 62 -11.57 -6.71 -5.30
C TRP A 62 -12.12 -7.51 -6.49
N ASP A 63 -12.40 -6.81 -7.58
CA ASP A 63 -12.91 -7.42 -8.81
C ASP A 63 -11.74 -7.87 -9.69
N LEU A 64 -10.89 -8.71 -9.11
CA LEU A 64 -9.68 -9.23 -9.73
C LEU A 64 -9.57 -10.71 -9.37
N PRO A 65 -8.98 -11.54 -10.26
CA PRO A 65 -8.78 -12.95 -9.94
C PRO A 65 -7.86 -13.11 -8.74
N GLU A 66 -8.10 -14.16 -7.97
CA GLU A 66 -7.23 -14.50 -6.85
C GLU A 66 -5.87 -14.97 -7.36
N GLY A 67 -4.85 -14.74 -6.57
CA GLY A 67 -3.50 -15.19 -6.89
C GLY A 67 -2.67 -14.12 -7.59
N THR A 68 -1.40 -14.43 -7.77
CA THR A 68 -0.45 -13.52 -8.42
C THR A 68 -0.65 -13.56 -9.94
N PRO A 69 -0.96 -12.41 -10.57
CA PRO A 69 -1.09 -12.38 -12.02
C PRO A 69 0.27 -12.47 -12.70
N PRO A 70 0.30 -12.79 -13.99
CA PRO A 70 1.57 -12.83 -14.74
C PRO A 70 2.02 -11.41 -15.07
N TYR A 71 2.94 -10.87 -14.29
CA TYR A 71 3.52 -9.56 -14.56
C TYR A 71 5.03 -9.64 -14.44
N LYS A 72 5.72 -8.72 -15.13
CA LYS A 72 7.16 -8.61 -15.06
C LYS A 72 7.56 -7.70 -13.91
N GLU A 73 8.37 -8.21 -13.00
CA GLU A 73 8.86 -7.39 -11.89
C GLU A 73 9.71 -6.23 -12.38
N ASN A 74 9.55 -5.10 -11.72
CA ASN A 74 10.33 -3.91 -12.01
C ASN A 74 11.69 -4.01 -11.33
N ASP A 75 12.78 -3.89 -12.13
CA ASP A 75 14.13 -3.99 -11.61
C ASP A 75 14.69 -2.66 -11.12
N ALA A 76 13.93 -1.58 -11.27
CA ALA A 76 14.42 -0.26 -10.92
C ALA A 76 14.74 -0.18 -9.43
N PRO A 77 15.85 0.48 -9.06
CA PRO A 77 16.13 0.73 -7.65
C PRO A 77 15.02 1.58 -7.02
N ALA A 78 14.84 1.43 -5.72
CA ALA A 78 13.83 2.20 -4.99
C ALA A 78 14.01 3.70 -5.27
N GLY A 79 12.92 4.36 -5.57
CA GLY A 79 12.92 5.79 -5.90
C GLY A 79 13.04 6.11 -7.38
N THR A 80 13.30 5.11 -8.21
CA THR A 80 13.45 5.30 -9.66
C THR A 80 12.42 4.53 -10.48
N GLU A 81 11.48 3.84 -9.83
CA GLU A 81 10.40 3.15 -10.52
C GLU A 81 9.45 4.15 -11.20
N HIS A 82 8.65 3.68 -12.16
CA HIS A 82 7.75 4.52 -12.94
C HIS A 82 6.72 5.24 -12.08
N THR A 83 6.24 4.57 -11.02
CA THR A 83 5.20 5.15 -10.18
C THR A 83 5.31 4.57 -8.76
N THR A 84 4.55 5.12 -7.83
CA THR A 84 4.51 4.64 -6.45
C THR A 84 3.08 4.38 -6.04
N LEU A 85 2.89 3.56 -5.01
CA LEU A 85 1.55 3.37 -4.45
C LEU A 85 0.99 4.66 -3.88
N PHE A 86 1.84 5.59 -3.42
CA PHE A 86 1.37 6.89 -2.97
C PHE A 86 0.65 7.64 -4.08
N GLN A 87 1.14 7.52 -5.31
CA GLN A 87 0.52 8.17 -6.46
C GLN A 87 -0.68 7.39 -6.99
N GLU A 88 -0.62 6.07 -6.95
CA GLU A 88 -1.64 5.23 -7.56
C GLU A 88 -2.81 4.89 -6.65
N ALA A 89 -2.67 5.09 -5.33
CA ALA A 89 -3.70 4.68 -4.39
C ALA A 89 -5.07 5.27 -4.70
N ARG A 90 -5.11 6.52 -5.18
CA ARG A 90 -6.37 7.19 -5.54
C ARG A 90 -7.09 6.54 -6.71
N ARG A 91 -6.41 5.67 -7.46
CA ARG A 91 -7.00 4.98 -8.61
C ARG A 91 -7.39 3.55 -8.30
N LEU A 92 -7.09 3.06 -7.10
CA LEU A 92 -7.35 1.67 -6.75
C LEU A 92 -8.84 1.33 -6.74
N TRP A 93 -9.71 2.33 -6.57
CA TRP A 93 -11.15 2.10 -6.59
C TRP A 93 -11.65 1.47 -7.89
N HIS A 94 -10.93 1.69 -9.01
CA HIS A 94 -11.30 1.08 -10.29
C HIS A 94 -11.35 -0.45 -10.22
N PHE A 95 -10.59 -1.03 -9.31
CA PHE A 95 -10.48 -2.48 -9.16
C PHE A 95 -11.45 -3.05 -8.12
N VAL A 96 -12.18 -2.19 -7.41
CA VAL A 96 -13.10 -2.63 -6.37
C VAL A 96 -14.43 -3.02 -7.00
N GLU A 97 -14.97 -4.14 -6.54
CA GLU A 97 -16.23 -4.68 -7.06
C GLU A 97 -17.35 -3.66 -6.90
N GLY A 98 -18.05 -3.39 -7.99
CA GLY A 98 -19.18 -2.47 -8.01
C GLY A 98 -18.82 -1.00 -8.14
N ALA A 99 -17.54 -0.63 -8.00
CA ALA A 99 -17.17 0.79 -7.99
C ALA A 99 -17.05 1.38 -9.40
N ASP A 100 -16.53 0.60 -10.36
CA ASP A 100 -16.40 1.07 -11.73
C ASP A 100 -17.01 0.02 -12.68
N GLN A 101 -18.29 0.17 -12.93
CA GLN A 101 -19.03 -0.80 -13.74
C GLN A 101 -18.80 -0.63 -15.23
N LYS A 102 -18.14 0.46 -15.64
CA LYS A 102 -17.84 0.69 -17.05
C LYS A 102 -16.65 -0.12 -17.54
N LEU A 103 -15.78 -0.52 -16.64
CA LEU A 103 -14.62 -1.33 -16.99
C LEU A 103 -14.97 -2.81 -16.96
N SER A 104 -14.60 -3.53 -18.02
CA SER A 104 -14.75 -4.98 -18.05
C SER A 104 -13.74 -5.62 -17.12
N LYS A 105 -14.00 -6.87 -16.73
CA LYS A 105 -13.04 -7.60 -15.88
C LYS A 105 -11.69 -7.77 -16.55
N THR A 106 -11.69 -8.06 -17.84
CA THR A 106 -10.45 -8.20 -18.60
C THR A 106 -9.65 -6.90 -18.58
N LYS A 107 -10.33 -5.76 -18.75
CA LYS A 107 -9.66 -4.47 -18.72
C LYS A 107 -9.07 -4.17 -17.33
N LYS A 108 -9.81 -4.50 -16.28
CA LYS A 108 -9.31 -4.32 -14.92
C LYS A 108 -8.06 -5.16 -14.67
N GLU A 109 -8.06 -6.41 -15.13
CA GLU A 109 -6.90 -7.27 -14.99
C GLU A 109 -5.69 -6.70 -15.70
N MET A 110 -5.86 -6.22 -16.94
CA MET A 110 -4.76 -5.62 -17.69
C MET A 110 -4.23 -4.37 -17.01
N MET A 111 -5.13 -3.52 -16.52
CA MET A 111 -4.73 -2.30 -15.81
C MET A 111 -4.00 -2.62 -14.52
N PHE A 112 -4.42 -3.66 -13.81
CA PHE A 112 -3.77 -4.08 -12.58
C PHE A 112 -2.36 -4.61 -12.85
N ILE A 113 -2.19 -5.40 -13.91
CA ILE A 113 -0.86 -5.89 -14.31
C ILE A 113 0.05 -4.70 -14.64
N GLN A 114 -0.45 -3.71 -15.38
CA GLN A 114 0.34 -2.52 -15.70
C GLN A 114 0.73 -1.76 -14.45
N LEU A 115 -0.17 -1.65 -13.48
CA LEU A 115 0.15 -1.03 -12.20
C LEU A 115 1.30 -1.75 -11.52
N LEU A 116 1.22 -3.07 -11.41
CA LEU A 116 2.25 -3.86 -10.75
C LEU A 116 3.61 -3.68 -11.41
N GLU A 117 3.63 -3.63 -12.74
CA GLU A 117 4.88 -3.49 -13.49
C GLU A 117 5.53 -2.12 -13.33
N GLY A 118 4.75 -1.11 -12.96
CA GLY A 118 5.29 0.23 -12.73
C GLY A 118 5.77 0.47 -11.31
N LEU A 119 5.40 -0.39 -10.37
CA LEU A 119 5.75 -0.24 -8.96
C LEU A 119 7.07 -0.92 -8.62
N HIS A 120 7.68 -0.49 -7.50
CA HIS A 120 8.77 -1.27 -6.91
C HIS A 120 8.27 -2.69 -6.68
N LYS A 121 9.12 -3.68 -6.89
CA LYS A 121 8.72 -5.08 -6.81
C LYS A 121 8.06 -5.46 -5.48
N ASP A 122 8.51 -4.87 -4.38
CA ASP A 122 7.94 -5.18 -3.07
C ASP A 122 6.61 -4.49 -2.83
N ASP A 123 6.40 -3.31 -3.42
CA ASP A 123 5.09 -2.66 -3.40
C ASP A 123 4.11 -3.42 -4.29
N ALA A 124 4.58 -3.96 -5.40
CA ALA A 124 3.74 -4.79 -6.28
C ALA A 124 3.29 -6.06 -5.52
N ALA A 125 4.21 -6.71 -4.84
CA ALA A 125 3.87 -7.90 -4.04
C ALA A 125 2.89 -7.55 -2.91
N LEU A 126 3.06 -6.37 -2.32
CA LEU A 126 2.14 -5.86 -1.30
C LEU A 126 0.73 -5.71 -1.88
N MET A 127 0.61 -5.14 -3.07
CA MET A 127 -0.71 -4.96 -3.69
C MET A 127 -1.38 -6.28 -4.03
N VAL A 128 -0.62 -7.28 -4.46
CA VAL A 128 -1.18 -8.61 -4.70
C VAL A 128 -1.75 -9.17 -3.39
N ALA A 129 -1.02 -9.00 -2.28
CA ALA A 129 -1.50 -9.47 -0.97
C ALA A 129 -2.75 -8.71 -0.53
N VAL A 130 -2.83 -7.41 -0.82
CA VAL A 130 -4.00 -6.59 -0.47
C VAL A 130 -5.24 -7.10 -1.19
N LYS A 131 -5.16 -7.29 -2.51
CA LYS A 131 -6.33 -7.74 -3.27
C LYS A 131 -6.77 -9.15 -2.89
N ASP A 132 -5.83 -9.99 -2.45
CA ASP A 132 -6.14 -11.36 -2.02
C ASP A 132 -6.55 -11.44 -0.56
N LYS A 133 -6.65 -10.28 0.14
CA LYS A 133 -6.96 -10.23 1.57
C LYS A 133 -5.98 -11.04 2.40
N ALA A 134 -4.72 -11.06 1.96
CA ALA A 134 -3.66 -11.87 2.57
C ALA A 134 -2.52 -11.01 3.13
N LEU A 135 -2.78 -9.72 3.35
CA LEU A 135 -1.73 -8.82 3.84
C LEU A 135 -1.19 -9.26 5.21
N ASN A 136 -2.05 -9.76 6.07
CA ASN A 136 -1.65 -10.25 7.38
C ASN A 136 -0.76 -11.49 7.29
N LYS A 137 -0.90 -12.27 6.22
CA LYS A 137 -0.02 -13.42 5.99
C LYS A 137 1.38 -12.99 5.59
N LYS A 138 1.47 -11.90 4.84
CA LYS A 138 2.75 -11.34 4.42
C LYS A 138 3.43 -10.58 5.54
N TYR A 139 2.66 -9.83 6.32
CA TYR A 139 3.16 -9.05 7.46
C TYR A 139 2.40 -9.52 8.70
N LYS A 140 2.89 -10.57 9.33
CA LYS A 140 2.17 -11.24 10.42
C LYS A 140 1.89 -10.34 11.62
N GLY A 141 2.78 -9.38 11.87
CA GLY A 141 2.59 -8.43 12.96
C GLY A 141 1.61 -7.30 12.64
N LEU A 142 1.15 -7.21 11.40
CA LEU A 142 0.18 -6.19 10.98
C LEU A 142 -1.21 -6.82 11.05
N THR A 143 -1.91 -6.57 12.15
CA THR A 143 -3.22 -7.17 12.38
C THR A 143 -4.32 -6.14 12.24
N ASP A 144 -5.54 -6.63 12.09
CA ASP A 144 -6.74 -5.82 12.04
C ASP A 144 -6.85 -4.91 13.27
N ALA A 145 -6.57 -5.46 14.46
CA ALA A 145 -6.65 -4.71 15.70
C ALA A 145 -5.65 -3.54 15.73
N VAL A 146 -4.42 -3.79 15.27
CA VAL A 146 -3.38 -2.76 15.21
C VAL A 146 -3.83 -1.62 14.28
N VAL A 147 -4.35 -1.97 13.11
CA VAL A 147 -4.79 -0.97 12.12
C VAL A 147 -5.95 -0.16 12.65
N LYS A 148 -6.97 -0.79 13.19
CA LYS A 148 -8.13 -0.08 13.74
C LYS A 148 -7.74 0.88 14.86
N GLU A 149 -6.90 0.41 15.76
CA GLU A 149 -6.50 1.26 16.88
C GLU A 149 -5.63 2.43 16.42
N ALA A 150 -4.75 2.19 15.45
CA ALA A 150 -3.87 3.24 14.95
C ALA A 150 -4.67 4.41 14.34
N PHE A 151 -5.73 4.11 13.62
CA PHE A 151 -6.50 5.14 12.90
C PHE A 151 -7.83 5.49 13.57
N GLY A 152 -8.13 4.88 14.72
CA GLY A 152 -9.39 5.15 15.42
C GLY A 152 -10.61 4.65 14.65
N TRP A 153 -10.47 3.55 13.94
CA TRP A 153 -11.56 2.96 13.17
C TRP A 153 -12.41 2.01 14.02
N ASN A 154 -13.72 2.05 13.78
CA ASN A 154 -14.65 1.10 14.40
C ASN A 154 -14.70 -0.20 13.58
N SER A 155 -15.66 -1.09 13.89
CA SER A 155 -15.79 -2.36 13.19
C SER A 155 -16.12 -2.20 11.70
N ASP A 156 -16.63 -1.04 11.31
CA ASP A 156 -16.93 -0.74 9.91
C ASP A 156 -15.79 0.00 9.21
N TYR A 157 -14.62 0.09 9.85
CA TYR A 157 -13.44 0.78 9.32
C TYR A 157 -13.71 2.25 9.04
N LYS A 158 -14.48 2.87 9.92
CA LYS A 158 -14.80 4.30 9.87
C LYS A 158 -14.44 4.95 11.18
N THR A 159 -14.13 6.24 11.12
CA THR A 159 -13.89 7.02 12.32
C THR A 159 -15.20 7.14 13.11
N SER A 160 -15.15 6.84 14.36
CA SER A 160 -16.36 6.91 15.21
C SER A 160 -16.56 8.31 15.77
#